data_e6f81cd5ce40f46da7c49adca10accd4
#
_entry.id   e6f81cd5ce40f46da7c49adca10accd4
#
_cell.length_a   1.000
_cell.length_b   1.000
_cell.length_c   1.000
_cell.angle_alpha   90.00
_cell.angle_beta   90.00
_cell.angle_gamma   90.00
#
_symmetry.space_group_name_H-M   'P 1'
#
loop_
_entity.id
_entity.type
_entity.pdbx_description
1 polymer ?
#
loop_
_entity_poly.entity_id
_entity_poly.type
_entity_poly.pdbx_seq_one_letter_code
_entity_poly.pdbx_strand_id
1 'polypeptide(L)'
;MAGKTTITHPLLRLGRLQLDHALRALQPGSAASGLVVTATVAVPDTPDQGSYAWDVAWADAASEAGRLGADQGTAQALAVGAGQAQPGGTRVVVAAHGEVLLARWLPPGVGASSVRVGPLPHLQEVAAAAARRPAYVVVLADRDGTDIIAHAGGDQLPAKRFSVGRRPGAQSDPHPDRPPGQHHGERHLTDSEPESGGQLNAEFIAGRVSEAADSVAAHVVLGAGDQHILDAVGGHLPDSVGPVTTIAGSREPDGLDDHLSAAIGAALDEITATAASAVGDLVASRTGEPDPGAVRGLEAVADQLASQQVAVLLVAADATLEDDLVWAAIRQDAIVVQLPERTGPLAGEAAAALLRRGSAS
;
A
#
# COMPACT_ATOMS: atom_id res chain seq x y z
N MET A 1 15.08 -4.89 27.20
CA MET A 1 14.28 -5.56 26.15
C MET A 1 12.87 -5.06 26.29
N ALA A 2 12.46 -4.08 25.48
CA ALA A 2 11.11 -3.53 25.52
C ALA A 2 10.17 -4.53 24.85
N GLY A 3 9.28 -5.13 25.64
CA GLY A 3 8.22 -6.00 25.13
C GLY A 3 7.30 -5.22 24.20
N LYS A 4 7.29 -5.55 22.91
CA LYS A 4 6.31 -5.03 21.95
C LYS A 4 4.94 -5.51 22.38
N THR A 5 4.14 -4.65 23.02
CA THR A 5 2.72 -4.93 23.24
C THR A 5 2.04 -4.90 21.87
N THR A 6 1.91 -6.06 21.28
CA THR A 6 1.21 -6.26 20.02
C THR A 6 -0.28 -6.06 20.28
N ILE A 7 -0.86 -4.98 19.77
CA ILE A 7 -2.31 -4.84 19.69
C ILE A 7 -2.78 -5.93 18.73
N THR A 8 -3.33 -7.01 19.29
CA THR A 8 -3.61 -8.27 18.59
C THR A 8 -4.92 -8.22 17.78
N HIS A 9 -5.53 -7.05 17.59
CA HIS A 9 -6.74 -6.95 16.78
C HIS A 9 -6.36 -6.97 15.31
N PRO A 10 -6.77 -7.98 14.52
CA PRO A 10 -6.37 -8.11 13.10
C PRO A 10 -6.73 -6.87 12.27
N LEU A 11 -7.78 -6.14 12.64
CA LEU A 11 -8.20 -4.91 11.98
C LEU A 11 -7.19 -3.76 12.10
N LEU A 12 -6.34 -3.75 13.14
CA LEU A 12 -5.31 -2.72 13.32
C LEU A 12 -4.04 -2.97 12.49
N ARG A 13 -4.02 -4.03 11.69
CA ARG A 13 -2.93 -4.34 10.76
C ARG A 13 -3.18 -3.79 9.36
N LEU A 14 -4.43 -3.38 9.06
CA LEU A 14 -4.81 -2.78 7.78
C LEU A 14 -4.29 -1.34 7.70
N GLY A 15 -3.75 -0.97 6.55
CA GLY A 15 -3.43 0.44 6.24
C GLY A 15 -2.09 0.97 6.75
N ARG A 16 -1.15 0.11 7.15
CA ARG A 16 0.22 0.56 7.42
C ARG A 16 0.91 0.98 6.12
N LEU A 17 1.32 2.24 6.05
CA LEU A 17 2.20 2.67 4.98
C LEU A 17 3.58 2.07 5.20
N GLN A 18 3.98 1.17 4.29
CA GLN A 18 5.37 0.70 4.25
C GLN A 18 6.24 1.78 3.64
N LEU A 19 7.08 2.39 4.47
CA LEU A 19 8.10 3.30 4.00
C LEU A 19 9.33 2.49 3.56
N ASP A 20 9.85 2.82 2.39
CA ASP A 20 11.16 2.37 1.99
C ASP A 20 12.23 2.79 3.00
N HIS A 21 13.29 1.99 3.11
CA HIS A 21 14.37 2.24 4.08
C HIS A 21 14.99 3.64 3.91
N ALA A 22 15.11 4.12 2.67
CA ALA A 22 15.62 5.44 2.34
C ALA A 22 14.75 6.56 2.92
N LEU A 23 13.43 6.43 2.83
CA LEU A 23 12.50 7.40 3.39
C LEU A 23 12.51 7.37 4.93
N ARG A 24 12.66 6.18 5.55
CA ARG A 24 12.80 6.05 7.02
C ARG A 24 14.09 6.68 7.56
N ALA A 25 15.14 6.73 6.73
CA ALA A 25 16.44 7.29 7.11
C ALA A 25 16.44 8.83 7.16
N LEU A 26 15.43 9.50 6.60
CA LEU A 26 15.30 10.95 6.69
C LEU A 26 15.17 11.36 8.16
N GLN A 27 16.10 12.24 8.59
CA GLN A 27 16.05 12.83 9.92
C GLN A 27 15.62 14.30 9.82
N PRO A 28 14.39 14.64 10.27
CA PRO A 28 13.94 16.02 10.26
C PRO A 28 14.88 16.91 11.10
N GLY A 29 15.17 18.10 10.58
CA GLY A 29 15.93 19.11 11.31
C GLY A 29 17.45 18.93 11.35
N SER A 30 18.00 17.89 10.72
CA SER A 30 19.45 17.81 10.50
C SER A 30 19.85 18.81 9.39
N ALA A 31 20.85 19.66 9.65
CA ALA A 31 21.41 20.56 8.63
C ALA A 31 21.97 19.79 7.39
N ALA A 32 22.19 18.50 7.54
CA ALA A 32 22.60 17.58 6.46
C ALA A 32 21.42 17.07 5.65
N SER A 33 20.17 17.26 6.10
CA SER A 33 18.95 16.68 5.47
C SER A 33 18.39 17.58 4.41
N GLY A 34 19.06 18.31 3.62
CA GLY A 34 18.54 19.06 2.46
C GLY A 34 16.99 19.25 2.40
N LEU A 35 16.52 19.88 1.39
CA LEU A 35 15.06 19.98 1.15
C LEU A 35 14.54 18.68 0.51
N VAL A 36 13.40 18.23 0.99
CA VAL A 36 12.64 17.12 0.42
C VAL A 36 11.58 17.68 -0.51
N VAL A 37 11.47 17.11 -1.69
CA VAL A 37 10.41 17.42 -2.66
C VAL A 37 9.38 16.32 -2.65
N THR A 38 8.11 16.69 -2.52
CA THR A 38 6.98 15.80 -2.81
C THR A 38 6.22 16.38 -3.99
N ALA A 39 6.19 15.64 -5.10
CA ALA A 39 5.42 15.99 -6.27
C ALA A 39 4.29 14.99 -6.49
N THR A 40 3.06 15.50 -6.66
CA THR A 40 1.88 14.75 -7.00
C THR A 40 1.43 15.18 -8.38
N VAL A 41 1.24 14.24 -9.32
CA VAL A 41 0.77 14.51 -10.67
C VAL A 41 -0.37 13.56 -11.00
N ALA A 42 -1.55 14.13 -11.25
CA ALA A 42 -2.71 13.37 -11.70
C ALA A 42 -2.69 13.23 -13.23
N VAL A 43 -2.98 12.03 -13.73
CA VAL A 43 -3.10 11.75 -15.16
C VAL A 43 -4.53 12.03 -15.59
N PRO A 44 -4.77 12.84 -16.63
CA PRO A 44 -6.09 12.99 -17.20
C PRO A 44 -6.60 11.67 -17.80
N ASP A 45 -7.90 11.42 -17.69
CA ASP A 45 -8.56 10.21 -18.21
C ASP A 45 -8.61 10.13 -19.75
N THR A 46 -8.03 11.09 -20.46
CA THR A 46 -8.08 11.16 -21.94
C THR A 46 -6.95 10.36 -22.58
N PRO A 47 -7.27 9.32 -23.39
CA PRO A 47 -6.26 8.39 -23.92
C PRO A 47 -5.27 9.00 -24.95
N ASP A 48 -5.66 10.03 -25.68
CA ASP A 48 -4.93 10.46 -26.87
C ASP A 48 -3.75 11.44 -26.65
N GLN A 49 -3.51 11.91 -25.43
CA GLN A 49 -2.41 12.85 -25.13
C GLN A 49 -1.44 12.32 -24.05
N GLY A 50 -1.56 11.04 -23.66
CA GLY A 50 -1.03 10.49 -22.43
C GLY A 50 0.48 10.71 -22.19
N SER A 51 1.37 10.33 -23.11
CA SER A 51 2.80 10.34 -22.79
C SER A 51 3.42 11.74 -22.87
N TYR A 52 3.07 12.54 -23.88
CA TYR A 52 3.63 13.90 -24.02
C TYR A 52 3.15 14.84 -22.91
N ALA A 53 1.84 14.82 -22.62
CA ALA A 53 1.29 15.63 -21.53
C ALA A 53 1.87 15.20 -20.17
N TRP A 54 2.15 13.91 -19.99
CA TRP A 54 2.81 13.37 -18.82
C TRP A 54 4.22 13.89 -18.64
N ASP A 55 5.04 13.82 -19.69
CA ASP A 55 6.42 14.31 -19.67
C ASP A 55 6.48 15.82 -19.39
N VAL A 56 5.56 16.60 -20.00
CA VAL A 56 5.43 18.04 -19.75
C VAL A 56 5.05 18.30 -18.29
N ALA A 57 4.06 17.59 -17.73
CA ALA A 57 3.63 17.78 -16.35
C ALA A 57 4.76 17.50 -15.34
N TRP A 58 5.61 16.50 -15.59
CA TRP A 58 6.77 16.23 -14.72
C TRP A 58 7.92 17.21 -14.94
N ALA A 59 8.11 17.72 -16.14
CA ALA A 59 9.06 18.81 -16.40
C ALA A 59 8.63 20.09 -15.68
N ASP A 60 7.34 20.41 -15.71
CA ASP A 60 6.77 21.52 -14.96
C ASP A 60 6.92 21.33 -13.44
N ALA A 61 6.66 20.13 -12.93
CA ALA A 61 6.85 19.80 -11.53
C ALA A 61 8.32 19.95 -11.10
N ALA A 62 9.27 19.49 -11.91
CA ALA A 62 10.70 19.67 -11.64
C ALA A 62 11.12 21.14 -11.65
N SER A 63 10.60 21.91 -12.62
CA SER A 63 10.84 23.36 -12.71
C SER A 63 10.28 24.10 -11.48
N GLU A 64 9.06 23.73 -11.05
CA GLU A 64 8.43 24.28 -9.86
C GLU A 64 9.21 23.94 -8.60
N ALA A 65 9.68 22.69 -8.44
CA ALA A 65 10.52 22.29 -7.34
C ALA A 65 11.79 23.14 -7.24
N GLY A 66 12.45 23.41 -8.38
CA GLY A 66 13.61 24.31 -8.47
C GLY A 66 13.29 25.75 -8.05
N ARG A 67 12.11 26.28 -8.46
CA ARG A 67 11.65 27.62 -8.03
C ARG A 67 11.39 27.68 -6.50
N LEU A 68 10.94 26.60 -5.92
CA LEU A 68 10.69 26.48 -4.48
C LEU A 68 11.95 26.18 -3.67
N GLY A 69 13.12 26.07 -4.31
CA GLY A 69 14.43 25.96 -3.65
C GLY A 69 15.03 24.54 -3.60
N ALA A 70 14.46 23.58 -4.32
CA ALA A 70 15.10 22.26 -4.46
C ALA A 70 16.41 22.39 -5.28
N ASP A 71 17.41 21.58 -4.92
CA ASP A 71 18.62 21.47 -5.72
C ASP A 71 18.34 20.78 -7.08
N GLN A 72 19.23 21.01 -8.04
CA GLN A 72 19.05 20.52 -9.40
C GLN A 72 18.97 18.97 -9.47
N GLY A 73 19.78 18.26 -8.65
CA GLY A 73 19.78 16.82 -8.64
C GLY A 73 18.43 16.28 -8.15
N THR A 74 17.90 16.86 -7.07
CA THR A 74 16.59 16.48 -6.50
C THR A 74 15.44 16.80 -7.47
N ALA A 75 15.47 17.95 -8.16
CA ALA A 75 14.49 18.27 -9.18
C ALA A 75 14.54 17.27 -10.38
N GLN A 76 15.73 16.85 -10.80
CA GLN A 76 15.90 15.84 -11.84
C GLN A 76 15.43 14.45 -11.40
N ALA A 77 15.60 14.08 -10.13
CA ALA A 77 15.13 12.81 -9.61
C ALA A 77 13.61 12.64 -9.73
N LEU A 78 12.82 13.74 -9.71
CA LEU A 78 11.38 13.68 -9.96
C LEU A 78 11.04 13.08 -11.33
N ALA A 79 11.76 13.47 -12.38
CA ALA A 79 11.55 12.94 -13.71
C ALA A 79 11.86 11.43 -13.79
N VAL A 80 12.87 10.96 -13.05
CA VAL A 80 13.18 9.52 -12.94
C VAL A 80 12.07 8.77 -12.21
N GLY A 81 11.53 9.36 -11.14
CA GLY A 81 10.44 8.77 -10.34
C GLY A 81 9.07 8.79 -11.03
N ALA A 82 8.90 9.62 -12.07
CA ALA A 82 7.66 9.74 -12.83
C ALA A 82 7.19 8.40 -13.41
N GLY A 83 8.12 7.63 -14.00
CA GLY A 83 7.77 6.38 -14.67
C GLY A 83 6.89 6.62 -15.91
N GLN A 84 6.23 5.56 -16.39
CA GLN A 84 5.29 5.66 -17.52
C GLN A 84 3.91 6.08 -17.01
N ALA A 85 3.20 6.91 -17.80
CA ALA A 85 1.83 7.33 -17.48
C ALA A 85 0.88 6.13 -17.33
N GLN A 86 0.02 6.18 -16.33
CA GLN A 86 -1.04 5.20 -16.08
C GLN A 86 -2.39 5.94 -16.16
N PRO A 87 -3.29 5.57 -17.07
CA PRO A 87 -4.58 6.25 -17.24
C PRO A 87 -5.37 6.33 -15.92
N GLY A 88 -5.91 7.50 -15.61
CA GLY A 88 -6.74 7.74 -14.42
C GLY A 88 -6.00 7.68 -13.08
N GLY A 89 -4.69 7.41 -13.06
CA GLY A 89 -3.90 7.32 -11.83
C GLY A 89 -3.34 8.67 -11.37
N THR A 90 -2.93 8.72 -10.13
CA THR A 90 -2.15 9.83 -9.56
C THR A 90 -0.78 9.32 -9.16
N ARG A 91 0.29 9.90 -9.70
CA ARG A 91 1.66 9.54 -9.32
C ARG A 91 2.15 10.47 -8.24
N VAL A 92 2.66 9.89 -7.15
CA VAL A 92 3.40 10.63 -6.12
C VAL A 92 4.85 10.21 -6.14
N VAL A 93 5.73 11.20 -6.17
CA VAL A 93 7.18 11.01 -6.07
C VAL A 93 7.71 11.87 -4.95
N VAL A 94 8.49 11.26 -4.05
CA VAL A 94 9.27 11.95 -3.03
C VAL A 94 10.74 11.81 -3.41
N ALA A 95 11.44 12.93 -3.48
CA ALA A 95 12.86 12.98 -3.80
C ALA A 95 13.63 13.87 -2.83
N ALA A 96 14.86 13.50 -2.53
CA ALA A 96 15.83 14.31 -1.79
C ALA A 96 17.26 13.89 -2.15
N HIS A 97 18.21 14.80 -2.03
CA HIS A 97 19.64 14.53 -2.30
C HIS A 97 19.93 13.93 -3.69
N GLY A 98 19.13 14.27 -4.69
CA GLY A 98 19.27 13.72 -6.04
C GLY A 98 18.74 12.30 -6.22
N GLU A 99 18.06 11.73 -5.22
CA GLU A 99 17.53 10.36 -5.24
C GLU A 99 16.01 10.34 -5.06
N VAL A 100 15.37 9.35 -5.69
CA VAL A 100 13.95 9.04 -5.46
C VAL A 100 13.84 8.20 -4.19
N LEU A 101 13.13 8.72 -3.19
CA LEU A 101 12.91 8.05 -1.91
C LEU A 101 11.61 7.26 -1.88
N LEU A 102 10.60 7.70 -2.64
CA LEU A 102 9.32 7.04 -2.78
C LEU A 102 8.75 7.35 -4.16
N ALA A 103 8.17 6.36 -4.80
CA ALA A 103 7.41 6.54 -6.03
C ALA A 103 6.22 5.59 -6.02
N ARG A 104 4.98 6.12 -5.98
CA ARG A 104 3.73 5.34 -5.86
C ARG A 104 2.69 5.79 -6.87
N TRP A 105 1.91 4.84 -7.35
CA TRP A 105 0.70 5.08 -8.12
C TRP A 105 -0.51 5.00 -7.20
N LEU A 106 -1.12 6.14 -6.93
CA LEU A 106 -2.32 6.22 -6.09
C LEU A 106 -3.58 6.02 -6.94
N PRO A 107 -4.67 5.53 -6.33
CA PRO A 107 -5.96 5.39 -7.00
C PRO A 107 -6.48 6.73 -7.56
N PRO A 108 -7.36 6.69 -8.59
CA PRO A 108 -8.00 7.89 -9.13
C PRO A 108 -8.69 8.73 -8.05
N GLY A 109 -8.65 10.05 -8.21
CA GLY A 109 -9.31 10.98 -7.30
C GLY A 109 -8.58 11.20 -5.96
N VAL A 110 -7.38 10.67 -5.80
CA VAL A 110 -6.53 10.96 -4.65
C VAL A 110 -5.56 12.09 -5.01
N GLY A 111 -5.75 13.25 -4.40
CA GLY A 111 -4.89 14.42 -4.54
C GLY A 111 -5.05 15.18 -5.88
N ALA A 112 -4.77 16.47 -5.84
CA ALA A 112 -4.59 17.31 -7.02
C ALA A 112 -3.10 17.39 -7.37
N SER A 113 -2.77 17.72 -8.63
CA SER A 113 -1.39 17.97 -9.02
C SER A 113 -0.80 19.09 -8.16
N SER A 114 0.31 18.81 -7.50
CA SER A 114 0.98 19.74 -6.58
C SER A 114 2.47 19.43 -6.45
N VAL A 115 3.24 20.47 -6.12
CA VAL A 115 4.66 20.33 -5.76
C VAL A 115 4.86 21.01 -4.42
N ARG A 116 5.46 20.31 -3.48
CA ARG A 116 5.82 20.83 -2.16
C ARG A 116 7.30 20.60 -1.91
N VAL A 117 7.95 21.61 -1.35
CA VAL A 117 9.36 21.58 -0.97
C VAL A 117 9.47 22.01 0.49
N GLY A 118 10.09 21.18 1.31
CA GLY A 118 10.18 21.43 2.73
C GLY A 118 11.22 20.53 3.42
N PRO A 119 11.37 20.65 4.73
CA PRO A 119 12.27 19.78 5.50
C PRO A 119 11.74 18.36 5.66
N LEU A 120 10.46 18.14 5.38
CA LEU A 120 9.75 16.87 5.50
C LEU A 120 8.96 16.55 4.23
N PRO A 121 8.77 15.27 3.91
CA PRO A 121 7.89 14.87 2.83
C PRO A 121 6.42 15.08 3.20
N HIS A 122 5.62 15.53 2.23
CA HIS A 122 4.17 15.61 2.36
C HIS A 122 3.54 14.26 2.05
N LEU A 123 3.17 13.48 3.07
CA LEU A 123 2.73 12.09 2.95
C LEU A 123 1.26 11.86 3.31
N GLN A 124 0.48 12.90 3.63
CA GLN A 124 -0.91 12.74 4.05
C GLN A 124 -1.75 11.99 3.02
N GLU A 125 -1.61 12.33 1.74
CA GLU A 125 -2.36 11.69 0.65
C GLU A 125 -1.94 10.23 0.45
N VAL A 126 -0.64 9.93 0.55
CA VAL A 126 -0.11 8.57 0.45
C VAL A 126 -0.59 7.71 1.61
N ALA A 127 -0.55 8.25 2.83
CA ALA A 127 -1.04 7.56 4.02
C ALA A 127 -2.56 7.31 3.96
N ALA A 128 -3.33 8.30 3.48
CA ALA A 128 -4.76 8.16 3.27
C ALA A 128 -5.10 7.11 2.21
N ALA A 129 -4.33 7.07 1.12
CA ALA A 129 -4.49 6.05 0.08
C ALA A 129 -4.16 4.65 0.61
N ALA A 130 -3.09 4.49 1.39
CA ALA A 130 -2.74 3.23 2.03
C ALA A 130 -3.81 2.74 3.01
N ALA A 131 -4.48 3.65 3.71
CA ALA A 131 -5.59 3.32 4.60
C ALA A 131 -6.84 2.86 3.86
N ARG A 132 -7.15 3.45 2.70
CA ARG A 132 -8.28 3.06 1.85
C ARG A 132 -8.00 1.79 1.05
N ARG A 133 -6.76 1.58 0.66
CA ARG A 133 -6.27 0.42 -0.09
C ARG A 133 -5.13 -0.22 0.69
N PRO A 134 -5.43 -1.07 1.68
CA PRO A 134 -4.39 -1.79 2.43
C PRO A 134 -3.56 -2.67 1.48
N ALA A 135 -2.39 -3.09 1.93
CA ALA A 135 -1.65 -4.12 1.20
C ALA A 135 -2.44 -5.43 1.17
N TYR A 136 -2.52 -6.07 0.01
CA TYR A 136 -3.29 -7.29 -0.19
C TYR A 136 -2.62 -8.24 -1.19
N VAL A 137 -3.00 -9.49 -1.11
CA VAL A 137 -2.63 -10.53 -2.08
C VAL A 137 -3.89 -11.04 -2.76
N VAL A 138 -3.86 -11.15 -4.09
CA VAL A 138 -4.90 -11.82 -4.87
C VAL A 138 -4.41 -13.21 -5.26
N VAL A 139 -5.23 -14.22 -5.02
CA VAL A 139 -4.99 -15.61 -5.40
C VAL A 139 -6.04 -16.01 -6.43
N LEU A 140 -5.61 -16.21 -7.66
CA LEU A 140 -6.48 -16.67 -8.77
C LEU A 140 -6.19 -18.15 -9.01
N ALA A 141 -7.14 -19.01 -8.69
CA ALA A 141 -6.94 -20.45 -8.75
C ALA A 141 -7.89 -21.15 -9.73
N ASP A 142 -7.36 -22.03 -10.53
CA ASP A 142 -8.10 -22.98 -11.36
C ASP A 142 -7.45 -24.37 -11.31
N ARG A 143 -7.99 -25.33 -12.09
CA ARG A 143 -7.47 -26.70 -12.14
C ARG A 143 -6.08 -26.82 -12.77
N ASP A 144 -5.68 -25.83 -13.56
CA ASP A 144 -4.42 -25.83 -14.29
C ASP A 144 -3.32 -25.08 -13.51
N GLY A 145 -3.69 -24.17 -12.58
CA GLY A 145 -2.68 -23.44 -11.83
C GLY A 145 -3.23 -22.35 -10.90
N THR A 146 -2.31 -21.59 -10.37
CA THR A 146 -2.61 -20.48 -9.46
C THR A 146 -1.73 -19.30 -9.78
N ASP A 147 -2.34 -18.11 -9.92
CA ASP A 147 -1.62 -16.84 -10.00
C ASP A 147 -1.75 -16.11 -8.66
N ILE A 148 -0.64 -15.62 -8.16
CA ILE A 148 -0.54 -14.90 -6.88
C ILE A 148 -0.02 -13.51 -7.19
N ILE A 149 -0.78 -12.47 -6.84
CA ILE A 149 -0.49 -11.09 -7.18
C ILE A 149 -0.49 -10.27 -5.88
N ALA A 150 0.66 -9.69 -5.53
CA ALA A 150 0.81 -8.87 -4.32
C ALA A 150 0.77 -7.38 -4.66
N HIS A 151 -0.03 -6.63 -3.92
CA HIS A 151 -0.14 -5.18 -4.02
C HIS A 151 0.29 -4.52 -2.70
N ALA A 152 1.18 -3.53 -2.81
CA ALA A 152 1.55 -2.71 -1.67
C ALA A 152 0.41 -1.74 -1.29
N GLY A 153 0.33 -1.37 -0.01
CA GLY A 153 -0.71 -0.46 0.46
C GLY A 153 -0.66 0.90 -0.25
N GLY A 154 -1.82 1.33 -0.73
CA GLY A 154 -1.99 2.57 -1.48
C GLY A 154 -1.46 2.53 -2.92
N ASP A 155 -0.87 1.42 -3.38
CA ASP A 155 -0.38 1.31 -4.75
C ASP A 155 -1.42 0.66 -5.67
N GLN A 156 -1.55 1.22 -6.87
CA GLN A 156 -2.43 0.68 -7.90
C GLN A 156 -1.78 -0.48 -8.67
N LEU A 157 -0.45 -0.49 -8.78
CA LEU A 157 0.27 -1.52 -9.50
C LEU A 157 0.69 -2.68 -8.61
N PRO A 158 0.73 -3.92 -9.15
CA PRO A 158 1.23 -5.06 -8.41
C PRO A 158 2.74 -4.91 -8.13
N ALA A 159 3.12 -5.15 -6.88
CA ALA A 159 4.52 -5.15 -6.45
C ALA A 159 5.23 -6.45 -6.86
N LYS A 160 4.50 -7.59 -6.83
CA LYS A 160 5.01 -8.90 -7.23
C LYS A 160 3.91 -9.75 -7.86
N ARG A 161 4.32 -10.65 -8.76
CA ARG A 161 3.44 -11.66 -9.34
C ARG A 161 4.18 -12.99 -9.38
N PHE A 162 3.49 -14.07 -8.97
CA PHE A 162 3.94 -15.44 -9.07
C PHE A 162 2.90 -16.26 -9.83
N SER A 163 3.33 -17.26 -10.58
CA SER A 163 2.45 -18.23 -11.22
C SER A 163 2.93 -19.63 -10.87
N VAL A 164 2.02 -20.49 -10.44
CA VAL A 164 2.25 -21.90 -10.10
C VAL A 164 1.38 -22.74 -11.03
N GLY A 165 1.97 -23.75 -11.68
CA GLY A 165 1.29 -24.58 -12.67
C GLY A 165 1.21 -23.95 -14.06
N ARG A 166 0.27 -24.41 -14.90
CA ARG A 166 0.15 -24.00 -16.31
C ARG A 166 -0.52 -22.64 -16.43
N ARG A 167 0.06 -21.76 -17.25
CA ARG A 167 -0.55 -20.45 -17.54
C ARG A 167 -1.82 -20.62 -18.38
N PRO A 168 -2.95 -19.92 -18.08
CA PRO A 168 -4.12 -19.89 -18.93
C PRO A 168 -3.73 -19.44 -20.35
N GLY A 169 -4.25 -20.13 -21.38
CA GLY A 169 -3.97 -19.78 -22.77
C GLY A 169 -2.57 -20.13 -23.29
N ALA A 170 -1.67 -20.69 -22.48
CA ALA A 170 -0.41 -21.23 -22.97
C ALA A 170 -0.71 -22.45 -23.88
N GLN A 171 -0.66 -22.22 -25.20
CA GLN A 171 -0.70 -23.34 -26.14
C GLN A 171 0.51 -24.24 -25.87
N SER A 172 0.25 -25.56 -25.78
CA SER A 172 1.32 -26.54 -25.83
C SER A 172 2.00 -26.41 -27.18
N ASP A 173 3.21 -25.84 -27.18
CA ASP A 173 3.98 -25.72 -28.40
C ASP A 173 4.33 -27.13 -28.87
N PRO A 174 3.79 -27.64 -30.00
CA PRO A 174 4.02 -28.99 -30.43
C PRO A 174 5.38 -29.20 -31.12
N HIS A 175 6.33 -28.28 -30.96
CA HIS A 175 7.60 -28.33 -31.68
C HIS A 175 8.76 -28.74 -30.77
N PRO A 176 9.27 -30.00 -30.90
CA PRO A 176 10.43 -30.47 -30.15
C PRO A 176 11.80 -29.95 -30.63
N ASP A 177 11.85 -29.09 -31.66
CA ASP A 177 13.09 -28.69 -32.33
C ASP A 177 13.36 -27.16 -32.24
N ARG A 178 13.53 -26.61 -31.06
CA ARG A 178 14.12 -25.27 -30.92
C ARG A 178 15.43 -25.35 -30.12
N PRO A 179 16.56 -24.91 -30.70
CA PRO A 179 17.85 -24.94 -30.00
C PRO A 179 17.82 -24.03 -28.76
N PRO A 180 18.48 -24.46 -27.66
CA PRO A 180 18.56 -23.65 -26.44
C PRO A 180 19.49 -22.46 -26.65
N GLY A 181 18.97 -21.25 -26.53
CA GLY A 181 19.79 -20.06 -26.48
C GLY A 181 19.20 -18.88 -27.22
N GLN A 182 18.42 -18.11 -26.52
CA GLN A 182 18.31 -16.63 -26.56
C GLN A 182 17.06 -16.21 -25.82
N HIS A 183 17.17 -16.06 -24.50
CA HIS A 183 16.20 -15.30 -23.72
C HIS A 183 16.96 -14.18 -22.98
N HIS A 184 16.83 -12.97 -23.49
CA HIS A 184 17.14 -11.78 -22.73
C HIS A 184 15.94 -11.44 -21.83
N GLY A 185 16.15 -11.52 -20.54
CA GLY A 185 15.67 -10.54 -19.60
C GLY A 185 14.28 -10.66 -19.01
N GLU A 186 13.73 -11.86 -18.76
CA GLU A 186 12.73 -12.02 -17.69
C GLU A 186 13.11 -13.25 -16.88
N ARG A 187 13.50 -13.03 -15.63
CA ARG A 187 13.72 -14.12 -14.71
C ARG A 187 12.36 -14.69 -14.29
N HIS A 188 11.80 -15.57 -15.13
CA HIS A 188 10.85 -16.54 -14.64
C HIS A 188 11.64 -17.52 -13.76
N LEU A 189 11.49 -17.37 -12.44
CA LEU A 189 11.87 -18.41 -11.52
C LEU A 189 10.89 -19.58 -11.71
N THR A 190 11.16 -20.42 -12.69
CA THR A 190 10.64 -21.79 -12.73
C THR A 190 11.42 -22.57 -11.70
N ASP A 191 11.04 -22.44 -10.42
CA ASP A 191 11.48 -23.36 -9.39
C ASP A 191 10.85 -24.73 -9.66
N SER A 192 11.70 -25.73 -9.70
CA SER A 192 11.49 -27.13 -9.99
C SER A 192 10.11 -27.64 -9.58
N GLU A 193 9.29 -27.98 -10.57
CA GLU A 193 8.09 -28.78 -10.35
C GLU A 193 8.48 -30.07 -9.63
N PRO A 194 7.78 -30.44 -8.53
CA PRO A 194 7.76 -31.84 -8.14
C PRO A 194 7.01 -32.60 -9.24
N GLU A 195 7.70 -33.43 -10.00
CA GLU A 195 7.14 -34.41 -10.93
C GLU A 195 6.25 -35.39 -10.15
N SER A 196 5.03 -35.00 -9.85
CA SER A 196 4.00 -35.86 -9.28
C SER A 196 2.64 -35.38 -9.74
N GLY A 197 2.03 -36.14 -10.62
CA GLY A 197 0.84 -35.80 -11.37
C GLY A 197 -0.26 -35.05 -10.61
N GLY A 198 -0.60 -33.90 -11.09
CA GLY A 198 -1.97 -33.42 -11.17
C GLY A 198 -2.63 -32.81 -9.93
N GLN A 199 -2.04 -32.81 -8.75
CA GLN A 199 -2.55 -32.06 -7.60
C GLN A 199 -1.60 -30.93 -7.26
N LEU A 200 -2.04 -29.68 -7.54
CA LEU A 200 -1.38 -28.50 -7.03
C LEU A 200 -1.26 -28.65 -5.50
N ASN A 201 -0.05 -28.66 -4.98
CA ASN A 201 0.16 -28.80 -3.54
C ASN A 201 -0.28 -27.51 -2.84
N ALA A 202 -1.42 -27.57 -2.14
CA ALA A 202 -1.98 -26.42 -1.41
C ALA A 202 -1.00 -25.81 -0.40
N GLU A 203 -0.15 -26.62 0.24
CA GLU A 203 0.89 -26.17 1.15
C GLU A 203 1.95 -25.33 0.42
N PHE A 204 2.38 -25.76 -0.76
CA PHE A 204 3.33 -25.01 -1.58
C PHE A 204 2.75 -23.66 -2.03
N ILE A 205 1.47 -23.66 -2.49
CA ILE A 205 0.77 -22.42 -2.88
C ILE A 205 0.66 -21.48 -1.66
N ALA A 206 0.26 -22.00 -0.48
CA ALA A 206 0.17 -21.23 0.75
C ALA A 206 1.52 -20.62 1.15
N GLY A 207 2.62 -21.36 0.97
CA GLY A 207 3.97 -20.83 1.17
C GLY A 207 4.28 -19.64 0.26
N ARG A 208 3.89 -19.73 -1.02
CA ARG A 208 4.06 -18.61 -1.99
C ARG A 208 3.14 -17.42 -1.68
N VAL A 209 1.91 -17.67 -1.21
CA VAL A 209 1.00 -16.61 -0.75
C VAL A 209 1.60 -15.90 0.47
N SER A 210 2.16 -16.65 1.41
CA SER A 210 2.84 -16.08 2.60
C SER A 210 4.05 -15.25 2.21
N GLU A 211 4.91 -15.72 1.30
CA GLU A 211 6.03 -14.94 0.77
C GLU A 211 5.57 -13.65 0.07
N ALA A 212 4.51 -13.74 -0.73
CA ALA A 212 3.91 -12.59 -1.38
C ALA A 212 3.37 -11.58 -0.35
N ALA A 213 2.65 -12.05 0.66
CA ALA A 213 2.11 -11.25 1.74
C ALA A 213 3.22 -10.56 2.55
N ASP A 214 4.27 -11.28 2.94
CA ASP A 214 5.41 -10.75 3.68
C ASP A 214 6.13 -9.64 2.88
N SER A 215 6.24 -9.82 1.56
CA SER A 215 6.94 -8.86 0.69
C SER A 215 6.32 -7.47 0.64
N VAL A 216 5.01 -7.38 0.91
CA VAL A 216 4.24 -6.12 0.93
C VAL A 216 3.59 -5.87 2.30
N ALA A 217 3.88 -6.71 3.31
CA ALA A 217 3.23 -6.78 4.62
C ALA A 217 1.69 -6.79 4.53
N ALA A 218 1.16 -7.58 3.62
CA ALA A 218 -0.26 -7.77 3.48
C ALA A 218 -0.81 -8.66 4.59
N HIS A 219 -2.02 -8.33 5.04
CA HIS A 219 -2.83 -9.14 5.96
C HIS A 219 -4.19 -9.46 5.37
N VAL A 220 -4.43 -9.07 4.12
CA VAL A 220 -5.64 -9.34 3.35
C VAL A 220 -5.28 -10.27 2.21
N VAL A 221 -5.97 -11.39 2.12
CA VAL A 221 -5.87 -12.32 1.01
C VAL A 221 -7.23 -12.45 0.36
N LEU A 222 -7.33 -12.10 -0.91
CA LEU A 222 -8.52 -12.23 -1.73
C LEU A 222 -8.36 -13.42 -2.66
N GLY A 223 -9.36 -14.30 -2.73
CA GLY A 223 -9.33 -15.50 -3.57
C GLY A 223 -10.42 -15.49 -4.61
N ALA A 224 -10.12 -15.81 -5.87
CA ALA A 224 -11.10 -16.02 -6.93
C ALA A 224 -10.82 -17.31 -7.70
N GLY A 225 -11.87 -17.97 -8.18
CA GLY A 225 -11.79 -19.19 -8.97
C GLY A 225 -12.23 -20.46 -8.23
N ASP A 226 -11.45 -21.54 -8.28
CA ASP A 226 -11.81 -22.82 -7.70
C ASP A 226 -11.81 -22.80 -6.17
N GLN A 227 -13.02 -22.88 -5.58
CA GLN A 227 -13.21 -22.79 -4.13
C GLN A 227 -12.50 -23.90 -3.36
N HIS A 228 -12.40 -25.12 -3.92
CA HIS A 228 -11.71 -26.21 -3.22
C HIS A 228 -10.21 -25.95 -3.07
N ILE A 229 -9.60 -25.35 -4.10
CA ILE A 229 -8.19 -24.96 -4.04
C ILE A 229 -8.01 -23.83 -3.05
N LEU A 230 -8.89 -22.82 -3.07
CA LEU A 230 -8.82 -21.67 -2.17
C LEU A 230 -9.00 -22.09 -0.70
N ASP A 231 -9.94 -22.99 -0.39
CA ASP A 231 -10.16 -23.53 0.94
C ASP A 231 -8.94 -24.35 1.42
N ALA A 232 -8.38 -25.18 0.54
CA ALA A 232 -7.18 -25.95 0.86
C ALA A 232 -5.98 -25.05 1.14
N VAL A 233 -5.75 -24.02 0.31
CA VAL A 233 -4.70 -23.01 0.52
C VAL A 233 -4.93 -22.26 1.83
N GLY A 234 -6.17 -21.82 2.09
CA GLY A 234 -6.55 -21.12 3.31
C GLY A 234 -6.25 -21.93 4.58
N GLY A 235 -6.44 -23.26 4.53
CA GLY A 235 -6.13 -24.16 5.64
C GLY A 235 -4.64 -24.27 5.98
N HIS A 236 -3.74 -23.87 5.08
CA HIS A 236 -2.29 -23.87 5.27
C HIS A 236 -1.69 -22.48 5.50
N LEU A 237 -2.49 -21.41 5.41
CA LEU A 237 -1.99 -20.04 5.66
C LEU A 237 -1.73 -19.84 7.17
N PRO A 238 -0.64 -19.16 7.53
CA PRO A 238 -0.40 -18.80 8.92
C PRO A 238 -1.38 -17.70 9.39
N ASP A 239 -1.72 -17.69 10.67
CA ASP A 239 -2.60 -16.69 11.31
C ASP A 239 -2.15 -15.24 11.04
N SER A 240 -0.85 -15.04 10.79
CA SER A 240 -0.29 -13.72 10.50
C SER A 240 -0.74 -13.15 9.16
N VAL A 241 -1.12 -13.98 8.20
CA VAL A 241 -1.56 -13.57 6.86
C VAL A 241 -3.08 -13.34 6.84
N GLY A 242 -3.83 -14.05 7.69
CA GLY A 242 -5.29 -13.99 7.75
C GLY A 242 -5.98 -14.97 6.80
N PRO A 243 -7.31 -15.07 6.89
CA PRO A 243 -8.10 -15.98 6.06
C PRO A 243 -8.19 -15.48 4.61
N VAL A 244 -8.45 -16.41 3.69
CA VAL A 244 -8.79 -16.08 2.30
C VAL A 244 -10.24 -15.57 2.25
N THR A 245 -10.43 -14.35 1.77
CA THR A 245 -11.75 -13.80 1.47
C THR A 245 -12.08 -14.10 0.02
N THR A 246 -13.12 -14.91 -0.22
CA THR A 246 -13.54 -15.27 -1.58
C THR A 246 -14.24 -14.08 -2.24
N ILE A 247 -13.84 -13.79 -3.47
CA ILE A 247 -14.45 -12.78 -4.33
C ILE A 247 -14.91 -13.39 -5.66
N ALA A 248 -15.81 -12.72 -6.37
CA ALA A 248 -16.24 -13.12 -7.69
C ALA A 248 -15.09 -12.92 -8.71
N GLY A 249 -14.90 -13.90 -9.58
CA GLY A 249 -13.91 -13.85 -10.65
C GLY A 249 -13.29 -15.21 -10.93
N SER A 250 -12.43 -15.24 -11.93
CA SER A 250 -11.71 -16.42 -12.37
C SER A 250 -10.29 -16.06 -12.77
N ARG A 251 -9.48 -17.08 -13.01
CA ARG A 251 -8.13 -16.95 -13.55
C ARG A 251 -8.20 -16.78 -15.06
N GLU A 252 -7.96 -15.57 -15.56
CA GLU A 252 -8.01 -15.26 -16.99
C GLU A 252 -6.58 -15.14 -17.58
N PRO A 253 -6.42 -15.39 -18.91
CA PRO A 253 -5.11 -15.30 -19.58
C PRO A 253 -4.43 -13.95 -19.45
N ASP A 254 -5.23 -12.87 -19.47
CA ASP A 254 -4.76 -11.49 -19.45
C ASP A 254 -4.63 -10.93 -18.02
N GLY A 255 -4.92 -11.73 -17.01
CA GLY A 255 -4.77 -11.36 -15.60
C GLY A 255 -6.02 -10.73 -14.99
N LEU A 256 -5.89 -9.52 -14.43
CA LEU A 256 -7.02 -8.83 -13.79
C LEU A 256 -7.88 -8.13 -14.85
N ASP A 257 -9.06 -8.65 -15.11
CA ASP A 257 -10.06 -7.96 -15.93
C ASP A 257 -10.82 -6.88 -15.13
N ASP A 258 -11.66 -6.11 -15.82
CA ASP A 258 -12.43 -5.03 -15.17
C ASP A 258 -13.40 -5.57 -14.12
N HIS A 259 -13.98 -6.75 -14.34
CA HIS A 259 -14.93 -7.37 -13.42
C HIS A 259 -14.24 -7.81 -12.12
N LEU A 260 -13.11 -8.49 -12.25
CA LEU A 260 -12.30 -8.91 -11.09
C LEU A 260 -11.73 -7.68 -10.36
N SER A 261 -11.29 -6.66 -11.09
CA SER A 261 -10.82 -5.40 -10.51
C SER A 261 -11.92 -4.70 -9.70
N ALA A 262 -13.16 -4.70 -10.19
CA ALA A 262 -14.32 -4.18 -9.46
C ALA A 262 -14.64 -5.01 -8.21
N ALA A 263 -14.57 -6.36 -8.30
CA ALA A 263 -14.80 -7.24 -7.16
C ALA A 263 -13.72 -7.07 -6.07
N ILE A 264 -12.45 -6.92 -6.46
CA ILE A 264 -11.35 -6.58 -5.55
C ILE A 264 -11.64 -5.24 -4.87
N GLY A 265 -12.02 -4.21 -5.64
CA GLY A 265 -12.36 -2.90 -5.10
C GLY A 265 -13.45 -2.97 -4.04
N ALA A 266 -14.57 -3.62 -4.34
CA ALA A 266 -15.69 -3.77 -3.41
C ALA A 266 -15.31 -4.51 -2.12
N ALA A 267 -14.52 -5.60 -2.23
CA ALA A 267 -14.07 -6.34 -1.06
C ALA A 267 -13.12 -5.50 -0.17
N LEU A 268 -12.20 -4.74 -0.76
CA LEU A 268 -11.32 -3.86 -0.01
C LEU A 268 -12.08 -2.71 0.67
N ASP A 269 -13.08 -2.14 0.00
CA ASP A 269 -13.92 -1.09 0.56
C ASP A 269 -14.72 -1.62 1.77
N GLU A 270 -15.28 -2.83 1.71
CA GLU A 270 -15.97 -3.48 2.83
C GLU A 270 -15.02 -3.76 4.00
N ILE A 271 -13.84 -4.32 3.73
CA ILE A 271 -12.83 -4.62 4.75
C ILE A 271 -12.38 -3.34 5.45
N THR A 272 -12.10 -2.28 4.69
CA THR A 272 -11.63 -1.00 5.24
C THR A 272 -12.72 -0.26 5.99
N ALA A 273 -13.97 -0.28 5.53
CA ALA A 273 -15.11 0.30 6.23
C ALA A 273 -15.33 -0.40 7.59
N THR A 274 -15.29 -1.73 7.61
CA THR A 274 -15.39 -2.53 8.84
C THR A 274 -14.27 -2.21 9.81
N ALA A 275 -13.03 -2.11 9.32
CA ALA A 275 -11.87 -1.75 10.13
C ALA A 275 -11.98 -0.33 10.70
N ALA A 276 -12.39 0.63 9.89
CA ALA A 276 -12.57 2.03 10.32
C ALA A 276 -13.66 2.15 11.39
N SER A 277 -14.79 1.44 11.23
CA SER A 277 -15.86 1.39 12.24
C SER A 277 -15.35 0.82 13.56
N ALA A 278 -14.67 -0.33 13.53
CA ALA A 278 -14.14 -0.97 14.74
C ALA A 278 -13.11 -0.10 15.48
N VAL A 279 -12.25 0.61 14.75
CA VAL A 279 -11.31 1.58 15.33
C VAL A 279 -12.06 2.76 15.94
N GLY A 280 -13.11 3.24 15.24
CA GLY A 280 -13.97 4.30 15.74
C GLY A 280 -14.63 3.97 17.06
N ASP A 281 -15.18 2.77 17.18
CA ASP A 281 -15.81 2.27 18.41
C ASP A 281 -14.79 2.15 19.57
N LEU A 282 -13.58 1.69 19.26
CA LEU A 282 -12.49 1.63 20.23
C LEU A 282 -12.09 3.04 20.73
N VAL A 283 -11.98 4.02 19.83
CA VAL A 283 -11.68 5.41 20.23
C VAL A 283 -12.82 5.96 21.09
N ALA A 284 -14.07 5.75 20.69
CA ALA A 284 -15.23 6.23 21.44
C ALA A 284 -15.30 5.63 22.85
N SER A 285 -15.06 4.32 23.00
CA SER A 285 -15.11 3.62 24.29
C SER A 285 -13.95 3.97 25.23
N ARG A 286 -12.77 4.29 24.68
CA ARG A 286 -11.55 4.56 25.46
C ARG A 286 -11.29 6.03 25.77
N THR A 287 -11.98 6.94 25.09
CA THR A 287 -11.92 8.37 25.38
C THR A 287 -12.75 8.65 26.65
N GLY A 288 -12.13 9.07 27.73
CA GLY A 288 -12.83 9.34 29.01
C GLY A 288 -12.60 8.30 30.09
N GLU A 289 -11.84 7.24 29.84
CA GLU A 289 -11.33 6.35 30.89
C GLU A 289 -10.28 7.10 31.76
N PRO A 290 -10.07 6.71 33.03
CA PRO A 290 -9.06 7.33 33.90
C PRO A 290 -7.62 7.19 33.36
N ASP A 291 -7.34 6.13 32.60
CA ASP A 291 -6.12 5.93 31.80
C ASP A 291 -6.55 5.85 30.33
N PRO A 292 -6.62 7.01 29.64
CA PRO A 292 -7.26 7.07 28.34
C PRO A 292 -6.45 6.27 27.32
N GLY A 293 -7.05 5.20 26.80
CA GLY A 293 -6.51 4.45 25.67
C GLY A 293 -6.70 5.17 24.32
N ALA A 294 -7.32 6.35 24.31
CA ALA A 294 -7.53 7.20 23.14
C ALA A 294 -7.62 8.70 23.53
N VAL A 295 -7.18 9.55 22.63
CA VAL A 295 -7.25 11.02 22.78
C VAL A 295 -7.91 11.65 21.57
N ARG A 296 -8.47 12.86 21.73
CA ARG A 296 -9.07 13.68 20.67
C ARG A 296 -8.50 15.09 20.69
N GLY A 297 -8.51 15.72 19.51
CA GLY A 297 -7.98 17.06 19.29
C GLY A 297 -6.50 17.05 18.89
N LEU A 298 -6.11 18.03 18.07
CA LEU A 298 -4.76 18.09 17.48
C LEU A 298 -3.66 18.20 18.52
N GLU A 299 -3.84 19.03 19.56
CA GLU A 299 -2.85 19.23 20.62
C GLU A 299 -2.58 17.93 21.39
N ALA A 300 -3.64 17.26 21.87
CA ALA A 300 -3.50 16.01 22.60
C ALA A 300 -2.90 14.89 21.72
N VAL A 301 -3.26 14.86 20.43
CA VAL A 301 -2.67 13.91 19.47
C VAL A 301 -1.19 14.22 19.26
N ALA A 302 -0.80 15.47 19.13
CA ALA A 302 0.60 15.87 18.97
C ALA A 302 1.47 15.44 20.17
N ASP A 303 0.98 15.63 21.39
CA ASP A 303 1.67 15.19 22.61
C ASP A 303 1.89 13.66 22.63
N GLN A 304 0.87 12.89 22.23
CA GLN A 304 0.98 11.44 22.18
C GLN A 304 1.88 10.94 21.02
N LEU A 305 1.92 11.68 19.90
CA LEU A 305 2.88 11.42 18.82
C LEU A 305 4.31 11.70 19.28
N ALA A 306 4.55 12.78 20.00
CA ALA A 306 5.86 13.12 20.57
C ALA A 306 6.32 12.03 21.56
N SER A 307 5.40 11.46 22.33
CA SER A 307 5.66 10.37 23.28
C SER A 307 5.69 8.98 22.65
N GLN A 308 5.55 8.87 21.33
CA GLN A 308 5.53 7.60 20.56
C GLN A 308 4.45 6.61 21.01
N GLN A 309 3.34 7.10 21.54
CA GLN A 309 2.26 6.28 22.09
C GLN A 309 1.12 6.00 21.10
N VAL A 310 1.16 6.56 19.89
CA VAL A 310 0.06 6.42 18.93
C VAL A 310 0.17 5.10 18.16
N ALA A 311 -0.91 4.31 18.18
CA ALA A 311 -1.06 3.12 17.35
C ALA A 311 -1.85 3.40 16.07
N VAL A 312 -2.92 4.20 16.18
CA VAL A 312 -3.75 4.63 15.06
C VAL A 312 -4.01 6.13 15.18
N LEU A 313 -3.78 6.85 14.11
CA LEU A 313 -4.14 8.26 13.95
C LEU A 313 -5.37 8.34 13.05
N LEU A 314 -6.46 8.88 13.57
CA LEU A 314 -7.68 9.18 12.82
C LEU A 314 -7.65 10.66 12.41
N VAL A 315 -7.94 10.93 11.14
CA VAL A 315 -7.92 12.28 10.56
C VAL A 315 -9.21 12.51 9.80
N ALA A 316 -9.85 13.66 9.96
CA ALA A 316 -10.98 14.05 9.15
C ALA A 316 -10.55 14.28 7.69
N ALA A 317 -11.39 13.89 6.72
CA ALA A 317 -11.05 14.04 5.29
C ALA A 317 -10.86 15.51 4.86
N ASP A 318 -11.54 16.43 5.54
CA ASP A 318 -11.44 17.87 5.34
C ASP A 318 -10.31 18.54 6.14
N ALA A 319 -9.60 17.78 6.98
CA ALA A 319 -8.49 18.30 7.77
C ALA A 319 -7.17 18.16 7.02
N THR A 320 -6.40 19.25 7.01
CA THR A 320 -5.00 19.24 6.61
C THR A 320 -4.16 19.20 7.88
N LEU A 321 -3.40 18.13 8.06
CA LEU A 321 -2.43 18.05 9.14
C LEU A 321 -1.09 18.66 8.71
N GLU A 322 -0.34 19.14 9.67
CA GLU A 322 1.05 19.53 9.43
C GLU A 322 1.90 18.30 9.12
N ASP A 323 2.88 18.44 8.22
CA ASP A 323 3.70 17.32 7.72
C ASP A 323 4.49 16.64 8.85
N ASP A 324 4.85 17.34 9.90
CA ASP A 324 5.54 16.81 11.07
C ASP A 324 4.66 15.83 11.87
N LEU A 325 3.36 16.08 12.01
CA LEU A 325 2.43 15.18 12.69
C LEU A 325 2.23 13.89 11.89
N VAL A 326 2.01 14.02 10.58
CA VAL A 326 1.88 12.85 9.69
C VAL A 326 3.17 12.04 9.69
N TRP A 327 4.31 12.72 9.59
CA TRP A 327 5.61 12.10 9.62
C TRP A 327 5.90 11.39 10.95
N ALA A 328 5.57 12.05 12.09
CA ALA A 328 5.71 11.44 13.41
C ALA A 328 4.87 10.16 13.56
N ALA A 329 3.62 10.17 13.05
CA ALA A 329 2.76 8.99 13.05
C ALA A 329 3.38 7.85 12.24
N ILE A 330 3.83 8.13 11.01
CA ILE A 330 4.41 7.13 10.11
C ILE A 330 5.71 6.55 10.70
N ARG A 331 6.59 7.39 11.26
CA ARG A 331 7.87 6.93 11.85
C ARG A 331 7.72 5.98 13.02
N GLN A 332 6.63 6.07 13.75
CA GLN A 332 6.35 5.12 14.84
C GLN A 332 5.47 3.94 14.41
N ASP A 333 5.32 3.72 13.11
CA ASP A 333 4.46 2.67 12.53
C ASP A 333 2.98 2.80 12.96
N ALA A 334 2.50 4.02 13.21
CA ALA A 334 1.09 4.26 13.42
C ALA A 334 0.32 4.14 12.10
N ILE A 335 -0.89 3.58 12.17
CA ILE A 335 -1.80 3.52 11.04
C ILE A 335 -2.48 4.88 10.92
N VAL A 336 -2.46 5.50 9.75
CA VAL A 336 -3.17 6.76 9.50
C VAL A 336 -4.46 6.45 8.75
N VAL A 337 -5.61 6.69 9.38
CA VAL A 337 -6.94 6.44 8.80
C VAL A 337 -7.64 7.76 8.58
N GLN A 338 -8.07 8.00 7.34
CA GLN A 338 -8.87 9.17 7.01
C GLN A 338 -10.36 8.82 7.11
N LEU A 339 -11.10 9.57 7.90
CA LEU A 339 -12.54 9.43 8.07
C LEU A 339 -13.27 10.46 7.21
N PRO A 340 -14.40 10.09 6.56
CA PRO A 340 -15.10 10.98 5.64
C PRO A 340 -15.68 12.23 6.33
N GLU A 341 -16.01 12.13 7.60
CA GLU A 341 -16.66 13.19 8.38
C GLU A 341 -16.00 13.34 9.76
N ARG A 342 -16.19 14.52 10.38
CA ARG A 342 -15.79 14.79 11.78
C ARG A 342 -16.76 14.22 12.83
N THR A 343 -17.67 13.36 12.41
CA THR A 343 -18.67 12.70 13.26
C THR A 343 -18.10 11.46 13.96
N GLY A 344 -18.88 10.84 14.81
CA GLY A 344 -18.52 9.60 15.48
C GLY A 344 -17.23 9.71 16.32
N PRO A 345 -16.18 8.96 15.97
CA PRO A 345 -14.96 8.90 16.79
C PRO A 345 -14.21 10.22 16.90
N LEU A 346 -14.36 11.12 15.94
CA LEU A 346 -13.73 12.45 15.98
C LEU A 346 -14.51 13.45 16.85
N ALA A 347 -15.82 13.26 17.02
CA ALA A 347 -16.70 14.14 17.83
C ALA A 347 -16.55 15.64 17.51
N GLY A 348 -16.40 15.98 16.21
CA GLY A 348 -16.19 17.35 15.73
C GLY A 348 -14.75 17.79 15.59
N GLU A 349 -13.79 17.03 16.12
CA GLU A 349 -12.36 17.34 16.06
C GLU A 349 -11.76 17.00 14.69
N ALA A 350 -10.61 17.60 14.39
CA ALA A 350 -9.86 17.32 13.16
C ALA A 350 -9.11 16.00 13.21
N ALA A 351 -8.71 15.57 14.41
CA ALA A 351 -7.97 14.32 14.62
C ALA A 351 -8.29 13.67 15.96
N ALA A 352 -8.09 12.35 16.01
CA ALA A 352 -8.09 11.54 17.23
C ALA A 352 -7.02 10.46 17.13
N ALA A 353 -6.57 9.90 18.26
CA ALA A 353 -5.61 8.83 18.26
C ALA A 353 -6.02 7.71 19.21
N LEU A 354 -5.81 6.46 18.76
CA LEU A 354 -5.82 5.28 19.60
C LEU A 354 -4.38 5.02 20.08
N LEU A 355 -4.21 4.87 21.38
CA LEU A 355 -2.90 4.75 21.99
C LEU A 355 -2.46 3.29 22.11
N ARG A 356 -1.14 3.09 22.07
CA ARG A 356 -0.50 1.83 22.43
C ARG A 356 -0.68 1.65 23.95
N ARG A 357 -1.29 0.55 24.38
CA ARG A 357 -1.27 0.22 25.80
C ARG A 357 0.18 -0.05 26.20
N GLY A 358 0.70 0.75 27.13
CA GLY A 358 1.93 0.41 27.83
C GLY A 358 1.71 -0.95 28.50
N SER A 359 2.68 -1.85 28.42
CA SER A 359 2.73 -2.97 29.34
C SER A 359 2.79 -2.35 30.74
N ALA A 360 1.74 -2.54 31.54
CA ALA A 360 1.83 -2.24 32.96
C ALA A 360 3.05 -2.97 33.49
N SER A 361 4.00 -2.19 34.02
CA SER A 361 5.25 -2.65 34.64
C SER A 361 4.95 -3.47 35.87
#